data_c12def9bc446212145034e06c45e87b6
#
_entry.id   c12def9bc446212145034e06c45e87b6
#
_cell.length_a   1.000
_cell.length_b   1.000
_cell.length_c   1.000
_cell.angle_alpha   90.00
_cell.angle_beta   90.00
_cell.angle_gamma   90.00
#
_symmetry.space_group_name_H-M   'P 1'
#
loop_
_entity.id
_entity.type
_entity.pdbx_description
1 polymer ?
#
loop_
_entity_poly.entity_id
_entity_poly.type
_entity_poly.pdbx_seq_one_letter_code
_entity_poly.pdbx_strand_id
1 'polypeptide(L)'
;MNIKPLVLAISLAAVSGQTFADDALQGYYGSLKLLHVEQSAKNMDTSSRPGVGSFVSGNERESFFNGAVAAGYQFGNGWRTEGEYVFKKKSEYTSGSTTFASSFNHHKVDVQRLMLNAYRDYALGYDFSIYGTLGLGIAKVESDGWQGNTSRQYGSNTQTNLAYSLGAGISYAPIERLNFDLGYRYVDMGNVESGYNNFNNVRGLKDEQMKARLVSSEVVLGARYLF
;
A
#
# COMPACT_ATOMS: atom_id res chain seq x y z
N MET A 1 -24.67 5.90 -20.19
CA MET A 1 -25.38 5.41 -18.98
C MET A 1 -24.57 5.87 -17.77
N ASN A 2 -25.03 6.92 -17.09
CA ASN A 2 -24.29 7.61 -16.02
C ASN A 2 -24.36 6.77 -14.72
N ILE A 3 -23.23 6.16 -14.34
CA ILE A 3 -23.11 5.54 -13.02
C ILE A 3 -22.62 6.63 -12.06
N LYS A 4 -23.53 7.11 -11.22
CA LYS A 4 -23.20 8.03 -10.13
C LYS A 4 -22.34 7.30 -9.10
N PRO A 5 -21.26 7.91 -8.56
CA PRO A 5 -20.51 7.31 -7.47
C PRO A 5 -21.40 7.23 -6.22
N LEU A 6 -21.59 6.03 -5.73
CA LEU A 6 -22.24 5.77 -4.46
C LEU A 6 -21.28 6.24 -3.36
N VAL A 7 -21.54 7.41 -2.81
CA VAL A 7 -20.87 7.88 -1.59
C VAL A 7 -21.44 7.06 -0.44
N LEU A 8 -20.71 6.03 -0.03
CA LEU A 8 -21.03 5.28 1.19
C LEU A 8 -20.57 6.13 2.38
N ALA A 9 -21.51 6.89 2.94
CA ALA A 9 -21.33 7.55 4.22
C ALA A 9 -21.28 6.46 5.30
N ILE A 10 -20.07 6.06 5.72
CA ILE A 10 -19.88 5.26 6.92
C ILE A 10 -20.12 6.21 8.09
N SER A 11 -21.36 6.23 8.59
CA SER A 11 -21.67 6.80 9.88
C SER A 11 -20.92 5.99 10.93
N LEU A 12 -19.90 6.63 11.53
CA LEU A 12 -19.26 6.14 12.76
C LEU A 12 -20.33 6.18 13.85
N ALA A 13 -21.13 5.14 13.96
CA ALA A 13 -21.93 4.92 15.13
C ALA A 13 -20.93 4.69 16.28
N ALA A 14 -20.79 5.69 17.13
CA ALA A 14 -20.21 5.51 18.45
C ALA A 14 -21.13 4.54 19.20
N VAL A 15 -20.92 3.25 19.01
CA VAL A 15 -21.51 2.24 19.87
C VAL A 15 -20.82 2.44 21.21
N SER A 16 -21.50 3.13 22.12
CA SER A 16 -21.21 3.09 23.55
C SER A 16 -21.54 1.68 24.04
N GLY A 17 -20.72 0.71 23.61
CA GLY A 17 -20.75 -0.65 24.13
C GLY A 17 -20.18 -0.60 25.52
N GLN A 18 -20.97 -1.07 26.48
CA GLN A 18 -20.53 -1.31 27.84
C GLN A 18 -19.26 -2.14 27.80
N THR A 19 -18.23 -1.61 28.41
CA THR A 19 -16.96 -2.25 28.64
C THR A 19 -17.18 -3.49 29.47
N PHE A 20 -17.17 -4.67 28.86
CA PHE A 20 -16.65 -5.82 29.57
C PHE A 20 -15.14 -5.55 29.64
N ALA A 21 -14.72 -4.93 30.75
CA ALA A 21 -13.33 -4.79 31.08
C ALA A 21 -12.84 -6.17 31.49
N ASP A 22 -12.51 -6.99 30.52
CA ASP A 22 -11.48 -7.97 30.72
C ASP A 22 -10.19 -7.14 30.83
N ASP A 23 -9.36 -7.37 31.87
CA ASP A 23 -8.09 -6.66 32.09
C ASP A 23 -7.12 -7.00 30.96
N ALA A 24 -7.35 -6.40 29.78
CA ALA A 24 -6.47 -6.58 28.64
C ALA A 24 -5.08 -6.09 29.03
N LEU A 25 -4.08 -6.96 28.93
CA LEU A 25 -2.70 -6.63 29.27
C LEU A 25 -2.29 -5.32 28.60
N GLN A 26 -1.74 -4.43 29.40
CA GLN A 26 -1.21 -3.15 28.95
C GLN A 26 0.31 -3.22 28.90
N GLY A 27 0.93 -2.72 27.81
CA GLY A 27 2.38 -2.68 27.72
C GLY A 27 2.91 -2.44 26.31
N TYR A 28 4.23 -2.39 26.21
CA TYR A 28 4.93 -2.34 24.93
C TYR A 28 4.94 -3.71 24.28
N TYR A 29 4.94 -3.72 22.95
CA TYR A 29 5.06 -4.94 22.17
C TYR A 29 5.93 -4.79 20.94
N GLY A 30 6.49 -5.91 20.49
CA GLY A 30 7.11 -6.06 19.18
C GLY A 30 6.28 -6.96 18.27
N SER A 31 6.31 -6.73 16.97
CA SER A 31 5.57 -7.53 16.00
C SER A 31 6.41 -7.81 14.75
N LEU A 32 6.28 -9.04 14.25
CA LEU A 32 6.76 -9.47 12.93
C LEU A 32 5.55 -9.75 12.04
N LYS A 33 5.62 -9.30 10.80
CA LYS A 33 4.49 -9.44 9.87
C LYS A 33 4.95 -10.00 8.53
N LEU A 34 4.18 -10.94 8.02
CA LEU A 34 4.22 -11.41 6.63
C LEU A 34 3.05 -10.80 5.88
N LEU A 35 3.33 -10.21 4.73
CA LEU A 35 2.37 -9.51 3.89
C LEU A 35 2.24 -10.24 2.56
N HIS A 36 1.04 -10.65 2.18
CA HIS A 36 0.72 -10.96 0.79
C HIS A 36 0.13 -9.71 0.16
N VAL A 37 0.87 -9.11 -0.77
CA VAL A 37 0.59 -7.80 -1.35
C VAL A 37 0.13 -7.95 -2.78
N GLU A 38 -1.03 -7.41 -3.11
CA GLU A 38 -1.45 -7.12 -4.48
C GLU A 38 -1.32 -5.61 -4.71
N GLN A 39 -0.24 -5.21 -5.37
CA GLN A 39 0.06 -3.81 -5.69
C GLN A 39 -0.41 -3.47 -7.10
N SER A 40 -1.02 -2.30 -7.24
CA SER A 40 -1.52 -1.80 -8.53
C SER A 40 -0.95 -0.41 -8.82
N ALA A 41 -0.50 -0.23 -10.07
CA ALA A 41 -0.16 1.06 -10.65
C ALA A 41 -1.36 1.59 -11.44
N LYS A 42 -2.12 2.50 -10.86
CA LYS A 42 -3.30 3.09 -11.48
C LYS A 42 -2.94 4.36 -12.25
N ASN A 43 -3.75 4.71 -13.25
CA ASN A 43 -3.61 5.95 -14.03
C ASN A 43 -2.22 6.10 -14.68
N MET A 44 -1.65 4.98 -15.11
CA MET A 44 -0.43 5.00 -15.92
C MET A 44 -0.71 5.67 -17.25
N ASP A 45 0.04 6.70 -17.59
CA ASP A 45 0.01 7.41 -18.86
C ASP A 45 -1.39 7.83 -19.34
N THR A 46 -2.01 8.75 -18.62
CA THR A 46 -3.30 9.36 -19.02
C THR A 46 -3.16 10.54 -19.98
N SER A 47 -1.92 10.92 -20.34
CA SER A 47 -1.68 12.05 -21.22
C SER A 47 -1.97 11.68 -22.67
N SER A 48 -3.05 12.22 -23.26
CA SER A 48 -3.27 12.17 -24.68
C SER A 48 -2.24 13.10 -25.38
N ARG A 49 -1.21 12.51 -25.99
CA ARG A 49 -0.18 13.24 -26.73
C ARG A 49 -0.43 13.08 -28.24
N PRO A 50 -0.29 14.16 -29.02
CA PRO A 50 -0.38 14.04 -30.47
C PRO A 50 0.60 12.98 -30.99
N GLY A 51 0.11 12.07 -31.85
CA GLY A 51 0.91 11.02 -32.46
C GLY A 51 1.18 9.76 -31.63
N VAL A 52 0.73 9.68 -30.40
CA VAL A 52 0.90 8.50 -29.54
C VAL A 52 -0.33 7.58 -29.53
N GLY A 53 -1.49 8.11 -29.91
CA GLY A 53 -2.77 7.36 -29.89
C GLY A 53 -3.35 7.23 -28.48
N SER A 54 -4.20 6.22 -28.31
CA SER A 54 -4.85 5.94 -27.03
C SER A 54 -3.98 5.05 -26.16
N PHE A 55 -4.11 5.20 -24.84
CA PHE A 55 -3.48 4.33 -23.84
C PHE A 55 -3.97 2.87 -24.00
N VAL A 56 -3.04 1.94 -23.85
CA VAL A 56 -3.29 0.50 -23.80
C VAL A 56 -2.75 -0.02 -22.49
N SER A 57 -3.62 -0.65 -21.72
CA SER A 57 -3.26 -1.33 -20.47
C SER A 57 -2.33 -2.50 -20.75
N GLY A 58 -1.27 -2.61 -19.94
CA GLY A 58 -0.40 -3.78 -19.91
C GLY A 58 -0.59 -4.52 -18.57
N ASN A 59 0.51 -4.86 -17.92
CA ASN A 59 0.47 -5.40 -16.56
C ASN A 59 0.42 -4.24 -15.54
N GLU A 60 -0.77 -3.95 -15.02
CA GLU A 60 -1.01 -2.90 -14.03
C GLU A 60 -0.99 -3.40 -12.59
N ARG A 61 -0.83 -4.72 -12.38
CA ARG A 61 -0.87 -5.36 -11.05
C ARG A 61 0.27 -6.33 -10.89
N GLU A 62 0.82 -6.36 -9.69
CA GLU A 62 1.82 -7.32 -9.28
C GLU A 62 1.50 -7.87 -7.90
N SER A 63 1.65 -9.18 -7.73
CA SER A 63 1.40 -9.88 -6.48
C SER A 63 2.70 -10.48 -5.96
N PHE A 64 3.01 -10.24 -4.68
CA PHE A 64 4.24 -10.70 -4.06
C PHE A 64 4.10 -10.83 -2.54
N PHE A 65 5.05 -11.55 -1.93
CA PHE A 65 5.23 -11.55 -0.48
C PHE A 65 6.25 -10.50 -0.06
N ASN A 66 5.99 -9.86 1.08
CA ASN A 66 6.89 -8.91 1.74
C ASN A 66 6.84 -9.10 3.25
N GLY A 67 7.77 -8.50 3.96
CA GLY A 67 7.84 -8.50 5.42
C GLY A 67 7.73 -7.11 6.01
N ALA A 68 7.35 -7.06 7.29
CA ALA A 68 7.40 -5.85 8.08
C ALA A 68 7.78 -6.16 9.53
N VAL A 69 8.38 -5.18 10.19
CA VAL A 69 8.63 -5.18 11.63
C VAL A 69 7.92 -4.00 12.26
N ALA A 70 7.45 -4.19 13.48
CA ALA A 70 6.75 -3.14 14.16
C ALA A 70 7.01 -3.15 15.68
N ALA A 71 6.87 -1.99 16.28
CA ALA A 71 6.86 -1.82 17.73
C ALA A 71 5.70 -0.89 18.11
N GLY A 72 5.05 -1.20 19.21
CA GLY A 72 3.87 -0.46 19.62
C GLY A 72 3.58 -0.50 21.12
N TYR A 73 2.47 0.10 21.45
CA TYR A 73 1.95 0.10 22.81
C TYR A 73 0.46 -0.26 22.80
N GLN A 74 0.09 -1.22 23.64
CA GLN A 74 -1.28 -1.64 23.88
C GLN A 74 -1.80 -0.98 25.14
N PHE A 75 -2.92 -0.25 25.00
CA PHE A 75 -3.61 0.39 26.13
C PHE A 75 -4.68 -0.57 26.63
N GLY A 76 -4.79 -0.81 27.91
CA GLY A 76 -5.72 -1.79 28.50
C GLY A 76 -7.22 -1.61 28.17
N ASN A 77 -7.58 -0.62 27.37
CA ASN A 77 -8.94 -0.30 26.95
C ASN A 77 -9.29 -0.73 25.51
N GLY A 78 -8.53 -1.64 24.92
CA GLY A 78 -8.71 -2.13 23.55
C GLY A 78 -8.18 -1.21 22.45
N TRP A 79 -7.45 -0.16 22.78
CA TRP A 79 -6.68 0.63 21.82
C TRP A 79 -5.23 0.17 21.79
N ARG A 80 -4.60 0.25 20.63
CA ARG A 80 -3.14 0.09 20.47
C ARG A 80 -2.62 1.01 19.36
N THR A 81 -1.38 1.43 19.50
CA THR A 81 -0.66 2.20 18.49
C THR A 81 0.63 1.50 18.14
N GLU A 82 1.09 1.67 16.89
CA GLU A 82 2.21 0.92 16.35
C GLU A 82 2.96 1.72 15.31
N GLY A 83 4.28 1.78 15.43
CA GLY A 83 5.18 2.18 14.36
C GLY A 83 5.59 0.94 13.56
N GLU A 84 5.35 0.91 12.26
CA GLU A 84 5.59 -0.21 11.36
C GLU A 84 6.55 0.19 10.24
N TYR A 85 7.58 -0.61 10.00
CA TYR A 85 8.44 -0.51 8.83
C TYR A 85 8.21 -1.70 7.89
N VAL A 86 7.78 -1.41 6.67
CA VAL A 86 7.61 -2.39 5.58
C VAL A 86 8.85 -2.37 4.69
N PHE A 87 9.47 -3.54 4.49
CA PHE A 87 10.71 -3.67 3.77
C PHE A 87 10.60 -3.25 2.31
N LYS A 88 11.73 -2.79 1.76
CA LYS A 88 11.83 -2.37 0.35
C LYS A 88 11.52 -3.55 -0.57
N LYS A 89 10.64 -3.31 -1.55
CA LYS A 89 10.25 -4.29 -2.57
C LYS A 89 10.15 -3.64 -3.93
N LYS A 90 10.70 -4.32 -4.94
CA LYS A 90 10.65 -3.92 -6.35
C LYS A 90 9.47 -4.55 -7.05
N SER A 91 8.82 -3.76 -7.90
CA SER A 91 7.71 -4.14 -8.77
C SER A 91 7.90 -3.55 -10.17
N GLU A 92 7.32 -4.18 -11.19
CA GLU A 92 7.37 -3.71 -12.57
C GLU A 92 5.98 -3.71 -13.20
N TYR A 93 5.62 -2.58 -13.82
CA TYR A 93 4.33 -2.38 -14.47
C TYR A 93 4.55 -2.03 -15.92
N THR A 94 3.60 -2.40 -16.79
CA THR A 94 3.70 -2.11 -18.22
C THR A 94 2.47 -1.36 -18.73
N SER A 95 2.71 -0.43 -19.66
CA SER A 95 1.66 0.29 -20.36
C SER A 95 2.07 0.49 -21.83
N GLY A 96 1.11 0.66 -22.70
CA GLY A 96 1.37 0.82 -24.13
C GLY A 96 0.50 1.89 -24.78
N SER A 97 0.61 2.02 -26.10
CA SER A 97 -0.24 2.89 -26.89
C SER A 97 -0.71 2.20 -28.16
N THR A 98 -1.84 2.62 -28.71
CA THR A 98 -2.40 2.04 -29.94
C THR A 98 -1.52 2.31 -31.16
N THR A 99 -0.78 3.41 -31.19
CA THR A 99 0.11 3.76 -32.32
C THR A 99 1.41 2.95 -32.31
N PHE A 100 1.89 2.56 -31.12
CA PHE A 100 3.15 1.83 -30.92
C PHE A 100 2.90 0.51 -30.20
N ALA A 101 2.08 -0.37 -30.76
CA ALA A 101 1.61 -1.59 -30.13
C ALA A 101 2.73 -2.57 -29.65
N SER A 102 3.92 -2.50 -30.25
CA SER A 102 5.09 -3.30 -29.86
C SER A 102 6.04 -2.60 -28.88
N SER A 103 5.76 -1.35 -28.49
CA SER A 103 6.65 -0.53 -27.66
C SER A 103 6.01 -0.24 -26.33
N PHE A 104 6.02 -1.23 -25.41
CA PHE A 104 5.54 -1.03 -24.05
C PHE A 104 6.51 -0.18 -23.23
N ASN A 105 5.94 0.63 -22.37
CA ASN A 105 6.64 1.25 -21.23
C ASN A 105 6.75 0.23 -20.12
N HIS A 106 7.94 0.09 -19.57
CA HIS A 106 8.24 -0.73 -18.42
C HIS A 106 8.57 0.19 -17.24
N HIS A 107 7.63 0.33 -16.32
CA HIS A 107 7.74 1.21 -15.17
C HIS A 107 8.14 0.38 -13.94
N LYS A 108 9.37 0.53 -13.50
CA LYS A 108 9.89 -0.10 -12.29
C LYS A 108 9.71 0.82 -11.11
N VAL A 109 9.30 0.24 -9.98
CA VAL A 109 9.05 0.97 -8.74
C VAL A 109 9.59 0.17 -7.57
N ASP A 110 10.48 0.78 -6.79
CA ASP A 110 10.98 0.25 -5.52
C ASP A 110 10.32 1.01 -4.37
N VAL A 111 9.61 0.32 -3.49
CA VAL A 111 8.83 0.94 -2.40
C VAL A 111 9.24 0.39 -1.05
N GLN A 112 9.43 1.28 -0.09
CA GLN A 112 9.48 1.00 1.35
C GLN A 112 8.60 1.99 2.10
N ARG A 113 8.07 1.60 3.27
CA ARG A 113 7.12 2.43 4.02
C ARG A 113 7.44 2.47 5.50
N LEU A 114 7.21 3.64 6.09
CA LEU A 114 7.15 3.80 7.55
C LEU A 114 5.75 4.30 7.90
N MET A 115 5.01 3.54 8.69
CA MET A 115 3.61 3.81 9.03
C MET A 115 3.44 3.94 10.53
N LEU A 116 2.57 4.84 10.96
CA LEU A 116 2.01 4.90 12.30
C LEU A 116 0.57 4.40 12.21
N ASN A 117 0.28 3.31 12.87
CA ASN A 117 -1.03 2.64 12.86
C ASN A 117 -1.71 2.79 14.21
N ALA A 118 -3.00 3.05 14.20
CA ALA A 118 -3.89 2.97 15.35
C ALA A 118 -4.88 1.82 15.13
N TYR A 119 -5.10 1.04 16.17
CA TYR A 119 -6.01 -0.10 16.16
C TYR A 119 -7.04 0.05 17.25
N ARG A 120 -8.25 -0.45 16.98
CA ARG A 120 -9.29 -0.65 17.97
C ARG A 120 -9.68 -2.11 17.96
N ASP A 121 -9.39 -2.81 19.07
CA ASP A 121 -9.70 -4.22 19.28
C ASP A 121 -11.03 -4.35 20.05
N TYR A 122 -11.84 -5.36 19.68
CA TYR A 122 -13.09 -5.74 20.32
C TYR A 122 -13.05 -7.23 20.64
N ALA A 123 -13.06 -7.57 21.93
CA ALA A 123 -13.05 -8.95 22.37
C ALA A 123 -14.32 -9.68 21.95
N LEU A 124 -14.18 -10.91 21.42
CA LEU A 124 -15.28 -11.81 21.06
C LEU A 124 -15.44 -12.96 22.07
N GLY A 125 -14.47 -13.11 22.99
CA GLY A 125 -14.33 -14.27 23.86
C GLY A 125 -13.49 -15.39 23.24
N TYR A 126 -13.15 -16.40 24.08
CA TYR A 126 -12.30 -17.54 23.68
C TYR A 126 -10.96 -17.12 23.08
N ASP A 127 -10.32 -16.06 23.65
CA ASP A 127 -9.04 -15.50 23.21
C ASP A 127 -9.06 -14.89 21.80
N PHE A 128 -10.23 -14.70 21.22
CA PHE A 128 -10.40 -14.02 19.92
C PHE A 128 -10.86 -12.58 20.09
N SER A 129 -10.35 -11.72 19.23
CA SER A 129 -10.85 -10.35 19.05
C SER A 129 -10.91 -10.01 17.55
N ILE A 130 -11.77 -9.06 17.21
CA ILE A 130 -11.72 -8.39 15.90
C ILE A 130 -11.12 -7.00 16.08
N TYR A 131 -10.49 -6.50 15.03
CA TYR A 131 -9.94 -5.14 15.07
C TYR A 131 -10.21 -4.36 13.80
N GLY A 132 -10.32 -3.04 13.95
CA GLY A 132 -10.20 -2.08 12.88
C GLY A 132 -8.88 -1.33 12.99
N THR A 133 -8.28 -0.92 11.87
CA THR A 133 -7.03 -0.16 11.86
C THR A 133 -7.06 0.98 10.87
N LEU A 134 -6.46 2.09 11.27
CA LEU A 134 -6.14 3.24 10.45
C LEU A 134 -4.64 3.50 10.54
N GLY A 135 -4.00 3.77 9.40
CA GLY A 135 -2.58 4.08 9.33
C GLY A 135 -2.31 5.34 8.54
N LEU A 136 -1.33 6.09 8.99
CA LEU A 136 -0.77 7.26 8.32
C LEU A 136 0.76 7.15 8.34
N GLY A 137 1.43 7.52 7.25
CA GLY A 137 2.87 7.42 7.20
C GLY A 137 3.46 7.95 5.92
N ILE A 138 4.66 7.51 5.62
CA ILE A 138 5.41 7.87 4.43
C ILE A 138 5.82 6.64 3.63
N ALA A 139 5.69 6.73 2.30
CA ALA A 139 6.23 5.79 1.35
C ALA A 139 7.40 6.44 0.61
N LYS A 140 8.60 5.88 0.75
CA LYS A 140 9.74 6.25 -0.09
C LYS A 140 9.72 5.37 -1.32
N VAL A 141 9.60 6.01 -2.48
CA VAL A 141 9.45 5.37 -3.77
C VAL A 141 10.58 5.80 -4.68
N GLU A 142 11.30 4.85 -5.24
CA GLU A 142 12.26 5.06 -6.33
C GLU A 142 11.63 4.50 -7.60
N SER A 143 11.62 5.29 -8.68
CA SER A 143 10.93 4.96 -9.93
C SER A 143 11.83 5.23 -11.13
N ASP A 144 11.99 4.21 -11.97
CA ASP A 144 12.73 4.23 -13.24
C ASP A 144 12.04 3.35 -14.29
N GLY A 145 12.64 3.19 -15.46
CA GLY A 145 12.16 2.23 -16.44
C GLY A 145 12.67 2.47 -17.86
N TRP A 146 12.00 1.84 -18.83
CA TRP A 146 12.35 1.96 -20.26
C TRP A 146 11.13 1.83 -21.17
N GLN A 147 11.29 2.21 -22.44
CA GLN A 147 10.26 2.11 -23.47
C GLN A 147 10.72 1.24 -24.63
N GLY A 148 10.03 0.13 -24.88
CA GLY A 148 10.25 -0.77 -26.00
C GLY A 148 11.55 -1.58 -25.92
N ASN A 149 12.68 -0.92 -25.70
CA ASN A 149 13.97 -1.57 -25.48
C ASN A 149 14.79 -0.85 -24.38
N THR A 150 15.77 -1.54 -23.82
CA THR A 150 16.55 -1.07 -22.67
C THR A 150 17.51 0.09 -22.98
N SER A 151 17.69 0.51 -24.24
CA SER A 151 18.46 1.71 -24.57
C SER A 151 17.63 3.00 -24.42
N ARG A 152 16.31 2.88 -24.43
CA ARG A 152 15.36 3.99 -24.28
C ARG A 152 14.90 4.08 -22.82
N GLN A 153 15.71 4.71 -21.98
CA GLN A 153 15.50 4.73 -20.54
C GLN A 153 14.83 6.02 -20.07
N TYR A 154 14.06 5.89 -19.02
CA TYR A 154 13.64 6.97 -18.13
C TYR A 154 14.57 6.99 -16.93
N GLY A 155 15.05 8.17 -16.56
CA GLY A 155 15.94 8.34 -15.43
C GLY A 155 15.29 7.90 -14.10
N SER A 156 16.11 7.56 -13.12
CA SER A 156 15.60 7.30 -11.79
C SER A 156 15.14 8.60 -11.11
N ASN A 157 14.04 8.52 -10.37
CA ASN A 157 13.54 9.59 -9.51
C ASN A 157 13.11 9.00 -8.17
N THR A 158 13.52 9.64 -7.08
CA THR A 158 13.16 9.22 -5.71
C THR A 158 12.21 10.24 -5.11
N GLN A 159 11.06 9.77 -4.65
CA GLN A 159 10.01 10.58 -4.04
C GLN A 159 9.64 10.03 -2.67
N THR A 160 9.20 10.93 -1.80
CA THR A 160 8.61 10.59 -0.49
C THR A 160 7.18 11.08 -0.47
N ASN A 161 6.25 10.15 -0.45
CA ASN A 161 4.81 10.42 -0.49
C ASN A 161 4.17 10.17 0.86
N LEU A 162 3.10 10.92 1.15
CA LEU A 162 2.18 10.55 2.22
C LEU A 162 1.51 9.23 1.86
N ALA A 163 1.49 8.30 2.81
CA ALA A 163 0.78 7.03 2.70
C ALA A 163 -0.29 6.93 3.77
N TYR A 164 -1.44 6.36 3.42
CA TYR A 164 -2.50 6.07 4.37
C TYR A 164 -3.08 4.69 4.14
N SER A 165 -3.60 4.09 5.22
CA SER A 165 -4.18 2.76 5.18
C SER A 165 -5.45 2.67 6.01
N LEU A 166 -6.33 1.76 5.58
CA LEU A 166 -7.52 1.35 6.30
C LEU A 166 -7.60 -0.17 6.25
N GLY A 167 -7.89 -0.81 7.38
CA GLY A 167 -7.97 -2.25 7.44
C GLY A 167 -8.81 -2.77 8.60
N ALA A 168 -8.98 -4.09 8.59
CA ALA A 168 -9.64 -4.83 9.65
C ALA A 168 -9.09 -6.25 9.70
N GLY A 169 -9.29 -6.92 10.83
CA GLY A 169 -8.83 -8.29 10.97
C GLY A 169 -9.32 -8.94 12.25
N ILE A 170 -8.73 -10.10 12.51
CA ILE A 170 -8.94 -10.89 13.72
C ILE A 170 -7.61 -11.10 14.43
N SER A 171 -7.64 -11.14 15.75
CA SER A 171 -6.52 -11.50 16.61
C SER A 171 -6.89 -12.74 17.41
N TYR A 172 -5.91 -13.60 17.62
CA TYR A 172 -6.00 -14.76 18.50
C TYR A 172 -4.86 -14.75 19.51
N ALA A 173 -5.16 -14.83 20.81
CA ALA A 173 -4.21 -14.77 21.91
C ALA A 173 -4.13 -16.14 22.62
N PRO A 174 -3.38 -17.15 22.08
CA PRO A 174 -3.28 -18.48 22.69
C PRO A 174 -2.67 -18.48 24.09
N ILE A 175 -1.88 -17.47 24.39
CA ILE A 175 -1.30 -17.21 25.72
C ILE A 175 -1.26 -15.70 25.96
N GLU A 176 -1.26 -15.28 27.21
CA GLU A 176 -1.43 -13.87 27.63
C GLU A 176 -0.58 -12.83 26.88
N ARG A 177 0.66 -13.20 26.47
CA ARG A 177 1.62 -12.25 25.87
C ARG A 177 1.83 -12.43 24.38
N LEU A 178 1.30 -13.52 23.79
CA LEU A 178 1.50 -13.81 22.37
C LEU A 178 0.18 -13.72 21.62
N ASN A 179 0.15 -12.89 20.59
CA ASN A 179 -1.01 -12.71 19.73
C ASN A 179 -0.65 -13.00 18.28
N PHE A 180 -1.53 -13.65 17.57
CA PHE A 180 -1.49 -13.82 16.14
C PHE A 180 -2.58 -12.97 15.50
N ASP A 181 -2.19 -12.14 14.53
CA ASP A 181 -3.08 -11.23 13.85
C ASP A 181 -3.24 -11.68 12.40
N LEU A 182 -4.48 -11.83 11.92
CA LEU A 182 -4.80 -12.02 10.50
C LEU A 182 -5.70 -10.87 10.06
N GLY A 183 -5.25 -10.10 9.07
CA GLY A 183 -5.99 -8.94 8.63
C GLY A 183 -5.91 -8.70 7.14
N TYR A 184 -6.76 -7.79 6.71
CA TYR A 184 -6.75 -7.21 5.38
C TYR A 184 -6.68 -5.70 5.50
N ARG A 185 -5.83 -5.06 4.70
CA ARG A 185 -5.75 -3.61 4.61
C ARG A 185 -5.57 -3.13 3.18
N TYR A 186 -6.15 -1.98 2.90
CA TYR A 186 -5.88 -1.18 1.71
C TYR A 186 -4.91 -0.08 2.06
N VAL A 187 -3.92 0.16 1.17
CA VAL A 187 -2.90 1.21 1.34
C VAL A 187 -2.83 2.04 0.06
N ASP A 188 -2.87 3.35 0.22
CA ASP A 188 -2.61 4.30 -0.86
C ASP A 188 -1.26 4.99 -0.60
N MET A 189 -0.36 4.93 -1.58
CA MET A 189 1.01 5.45 -1.50
C MET A 189 1.23 6.68 -2.38
N GLY A 190 0.14 7.20 -2.97
CA GLY A 190 0.16 8.41 -3.77
C GLY A 190 0.71 8.24 -5.18
N ASN A 191 0.98 9.37 -5.82
CA ASN A 191 1.47 9.41 -7.19
C ASN A 191 3.00 9.24 -7.23
N VAL A 192 3.48 8.53 -8.25
CA VAL A 192 4.89 8.29 -8.50
C VAL A 192 5.24 8.69 -9.92
N GLU A 193 6.45 9.22 -10.10
CA GLU A 193 6.95 9.69 -11.39
C GLU A 193 8.40 9.24 -11.55
N SER A 194 8.77 8.75 -12.74
CA SER A 194 10.16 8.52 -13.11
C SER A 194 10.90 9.84 -13.35
N GLY A 195 12.21 9.77 -13.56
CA GLY A 195 12.94 10.87 -14.19
C GLY A 195 12.59 10.99 -15.68
N TYR A 196 13.14 12.02 -16.33
CA TYR A 196 12.92 12.25 -17.75
C TYR A 196 13.58 11.19 -18.63
N ASN A 197 13.01 11.01 -19.83
CA ASN A 197 13.55 10.12 -20.86
C ASN A 197 14.92 10.59 -21.39
N ASN A 198 15.82 9.63 -21.67
CA ASN A 198 17.15 9.89 -22.27
C ASN A 198 17.14 9.92 -23.80
N PHE A 199 16.03 9.55 -24.42
CA PHE A 199 15.82 9.45 -25.87
C PHE A 199 14.89 10.56 -26.37
N ASN A 200 14.90 10.84 -27.68
CA ASN A 200 13.94 11.74 -28.27
C ASN A 200 12.58 11.06 -28.43
N ASN A 201 11.54 11.68 -27.89
CA ASN A 201 10.15 11.25 -28.09
C ASN A 201 9.63 11.61 -29.48
N VAL A 202 8.35 11.36 -29.78
CA VAL A 202 7.72 11.67 -31.09
C VAL A 202 7.77 13.14 -31.46
N ARG A 203 8.02 14.05 -30.50
CA ARG A 203 8.20 15.50 -30.73
C ARG A 203 9.67 15.92 -30.84
N GLY A 204 10.61 14.95 -30.76
CA GLY A 204 12.04 15.22 -30.72
C GLY A 204 12.56 15.77 -29.38
N LEU A 205 11.78 15.64 -28.29
CA LEU A 205 12.07 16.19 -26.96
C LEU A 205 12.39 15.07 -25.95
N LYS A 206 13.04 15.47 -24.84
CA LYS A 206 13.35 14.61 -23.68
C LYS A 206 12.62 15.11 -22.44
N ASP A 207 11.33 15.27 -22.54
CA ASP A 207 10.46 15.90 -21.54
C ASP A 207 9.33 14.97 -21.04
N GLU A 208 9.50 13.66 -21.23
CA GLU A 208 8.53 12.65 -20.82
C GLU A 208 8.95 11.96 -19.53
N GLN A 209 7.97 11.65 -18.70
CA GLN A 209 8.09 10.88 -17.47
C GLN A 209 7.00 9.80 -17.45
N MET A 210 7.31 8.66 -16.90
CA MET A 210 6.30 7.68 -16.54
C MET A 210 5.65 8.09 -15.24
N LYS A 211 4.32 7.98 -15.16
CA LYS A 211 3.52 8.37 -13.99
C LYS A 211 2.57 7.27 -13.64
N ALA A 212 2.33 7.09 -12.36
CA ALA A 212 1.33 6.16 -11.84
C ALA A 212 0.85 6.61 -10.45
N ARG A 213 -0.29 6.09 -10.01
CA ARG A 213 -0.69 6.10 -8.60
C ARG A 213 -0.56 4.70 -8.03
N LEU A 214 0.22 4.54 -6.96
CA LEU A 214 0.45 3.27 -6.32
C LEU A 214 -0.56 3.04 -5.21
N VAL A 215 -1.25 1.91 -5.29
CA VAL A 215 -2.13 1.41 -4.23
C VAL A 215 -1.86 -0.07 -4.01
N SER A 216 -2.12 -0.58 -2.82
CA SER A 216 -2.05 -2.01 -2.55
C SER A 216 -3.22 -2.51 -1.70
N SER A 217 -3.57 -3.77 -1.95
CA SER A 217 -4.41 -4.59 -1.09
C SER A 217 -3.51 -5.63 -0.43
N GLU A 218 -3.56 -5.75 0.88
CA GLU A 218 -2.61 -6.56 1.63
C GLU A 218 -3.33 -7.49 2.60
N VAL A 219 -3.05 -8.78 2.50
CA VAL A 219 -3.34 -9.74 3.57
C VAL A 219 -2.15 -9.77 4.51
N VAL A 220 -2.39 -9.56 5.78
CA VAL A 220 -1.36 -9.41 6.83
C VAL A 220 -1.48 -10.57 7.80
N LEU A 221 -0.41 -11.34 7.95
CA LEU A 221 -0.25 -12.32 9.03
C LEU A 221 0.82 -11.78 9.99
N GLY A 222 0.45 -11.51 11.23
CA GLY A 222 1.31 -10.95 12.27
C GLY A 222 1.49 -11.89 13.45
N ALA A 223 2.67 -11.83 14.06
CA ALA A 223 2.92 -12.37 15.40
C ALA A 223 3.39 -11.21 16.28
N ARG A 224 2.72 -10.97 17.38
CA ARG A 224 2.92 -9.87 18.32
C ARG A 224 3.19 -10.40 19.71
N TYR A 225 4.29 -9.95 20.32
CA TYR A 225 4.68 -10.31 21.68
C TYR A 225 4.67 -9.07 22.59
N LEU A 226 3.96 -9.16 23.72
CA LEU A 226 3.86 -8.14 24.75
C LEU A 226 4.95 -8.35 25.81
N PHE A 227 5.67 -7.30 26.18
CA PHE A 227 6.79 -7.35 27.15
C PHE A 227 6.35 -7.16 28.59
#